data_2560b5fbc63bed474cac886d44441277
#
_entry.id   2560b5fbc63bed474cac886d44441277
#
_cell.length_a   1.000
_cell.length_b   1.000
_cell.length_c   1.000
_cell.angle_alpha   90.00
_cell.angle_beta   90.00
_cell.angle_gamma   90.00
#
_symmetry.space_group_name_H-M   'P 1'
#
loop_
_entity.id
_entity.type
_entity.pdbx_description
1 polymer ?
#
loop_
_entity_poly.entity_id
_entity_poly.type
_entity_poly.pdbx_seq_one_letter_code
_entity_poly.pdbx_strand_id
1 'polypeptide(L)'
;MSKKPVVLMVLDGYGITDKTEGNAIYMANTPVMDKLMAECPYVRGNASGLAVGLPDGQMGNSEVGHMNIGAGRIIYQDLTSITKAIEDGDFFENEAMLEAIENCKKNNSDLHLWGLLSDGGVHSHNTHLYGILELCKKQGFDRVYVHPFLDGRDTPPASGKDYVAALVDKMQEIGVGKVASISGRYYAMDRDNNWDRVEKAYAAMVYGEGVKAADPVQAVADSYANDKTDEFVLPTVIEADGKPVATVKANDSVIFFNFRPDRAREITRAFCADEFTGFERKGGKLPLTYVCFKDYDESIPNKIIAFKKQEIKNTLGEYLAANGLKQLRTAETEKYAHVTFFFNGGVEEPNKDEDRVLVKSPAVATYDLQPEMSAPEVSEKLNAAIRSGKYDVIIINFANPDMVGHTGVIPAAVKAVETVDQCVGTAVEAIKEVDGVLFICADHGNAEQMIDYKTKAPHTAHTTNPVPFILVNYDDSVKLREGGCLADIAPTLLEIMGLPQPEEMTGKSL
;
A
#
# COMPACT_ATOMS: atom_id res chain seq x y z
N MET A 1 -2.21 -37.22 23.45
CA MET A 1 -0.95 -36.90 22.71
C MET A 1 -0.80 -35.40 22.77
N SER A 2 0.41 -34.89 23.08
CA SER A 2 0.65 -33.43 22.95
C SER A 2 0.47 -33.03 21.49
N LYS A 3 -0.06 -31.83 21.26
CA LYS A 3 -0.20 -31.28 19.90
C LYS A 3 1.21 -31.04 19.32
N LYS A 4 1.35 -31.30 18.04
CA LYS A 4 2.55 -30.95 17.27
C LYS A 4 2.32 -29.57 16.65
N PRO A 5 2.84 -28.49 17.26
CA PRO A 5 2.54 -27.15 16.76
C PRO A 5 3.29 -26.85 15.46
N VAL A 6 2.66 -26.07 14.59
CA VAL A 6 3.31 -25.40 13.46
C VAL A 6 3.61 -23.96 13.87
N VAL A 7 4.87 -23.56 13.80
CA VAL A 7 5.31 -22.20 14.15
C VAL A 7 5.71 -21.46 12.88
N LEU A 8 5.13 -20.29 12.67
CA LEU A 8 5.61 -19.30 11.69
C LEU A 8 6.43 -18.25 12.44
N MET A 9 7.70 -18.14 12.08
CA MET A 9 8.62 -17.16 12.67
C MET A 9 9.05 -16.15 11.62
N VAL A 10 8.68 -14.90 11.81
CA VAL A 10 9.07 -13.78 10.96
C VAL A 10 10.26 -13.07 11.58
N LEU A 11 11.39 -13.06 10.89
CA LEU A 11 12.58 -12.29 11.23
C LEU A 11 12.52 -10.94 10.51
N ASP A 12 11.86 -9.97 11.13
CA ASP A 12 11.54 -8.68 10.50
C ASP A 12 12.80 -7.97 9.98
N GLY A 13 12.80 -7.59 8.69
CA GLY A 13 13.94 -6.91 8.09
C GLY A 13 15.17 -7.79 7.78
N TYR A 14 15.04 -9.13 7.83
CA TYR A 14 16.13 -10.06 7.55
C TYR A 14 16.20 -10.41 6.05
N GLY A 15 16.80 -9.53 5.25
CA GLY A 15 16.97 -9.77 3.81
C GLY A 15 18.19 -10.65 3.48
N ILE A 16 18.28 -11.08 2.23
CA ILE A 16 19.39 -11.89 1.70
C ILE A 16 20.05 -11.16 0.53
N THR A 17 21.37 -10.96 0.61
CA THR A 17 22.16 -10.44 -0.51
C THR A 17 23.55 -11.10 -0.54
N ASP A 18 24.13 -11.20 -1.72
CA ASP A 18 25.49 -11.70 -1.88
C ASP A 18 26.56 -10.61 -1.62
N LYS A 19 26.14 -9.36 -1.38
CA LYS A 19 27.04 -8.25 -1.01
C LYS A 19 27.39 -8.31 0.47
N THR A 20 28.65 -8.12 0.77
CA THR A 20 29.19 -8.21 2.15
C THR A 20 29.39 -6.85 2.80
N GLU A 21 29.64 -5.81 1.99
CA GLU A 21 29.88 -4.45 2.48
C GLU A 21 28.60 -3.83 3.04
N GLY A 22 28.65 -3.36 4.30
CA GLY A 22 27.46 -2.79 4.97
C GLY A 22 26.34 -3.79 5.25
N ASN A 23 26.63 -5.08 5.21
CA ASN A 23 25.70 -6.16 5.49
C ASN A 23 25.86 -6.64 6.93
N ALA A 24 24.98 -6.17 7.84
CA ALA A 24 25.04 -6.52 9.25
C ALA A 24 24.80 -8.02 9.49
N ILE A 25 24.01 -8.68 8.66
CA ILE A 25 23.74 -10.11 8.73
C ILE A 25 25.02 -10.91 8.40
N TYR A 26 25.72 -10.54 7.33
CA TYR A 26 26.98 -11.17 6.97
C TYR A 26 28.10 -10.96 8.02
N MET A 27 28.11 -9.78 8.70
CA MET A 27 29.09 -9.45 9.73
C MET A 27 28.81 -10.10 11.07
N ALA A 28 27.56 -10.51 11.31
CA ALA A 28 27.13 -11.14 12.55
C ALA A 28 27.59 -12.61 12.64
N ASN A 29 27.80 -13.08 13.83
CA ASN A 29 28.03 -14.50 14.10
C ASN A 29 26.67 -15.21 14.24
N THR A 30 26.22 -15.89 13.19
CA THR A 30 24.90 -16.51 13.07
C THR A 30 24.95 -18.03 12.85
N PRO A 31 25.59 -18.79 13.77
CA PRO A 31 25.82 -20.23 13.56
C PRO A 31 24.53 -21.04 13.42
N VAL A 32 23.42 -20.58 14.00
CA VAL A 32 22.13 -21.28 13.90
C VAL A 32 21.53 -21.08 12.53
N MET A 33 21.39 -19.84 12.07
CA MET A 33 20.83 -19.53 10.76
C MET A 33 21.70 -20.08 9.62
N ASP A 34 23.03 -20.01 9.75
CA ASP A 34 23.98 -20.59 8.78
C ASP A 34 23.76 -22.10 8.63
N LYS A 35 23.61 -22.79 9.76
CA LYS A 35 23.32 -24.23 9.78
C LYS A 35 21.97 -24.55 9.17
N LEU A 36 20.92 -23.80 9.53
CA LEU A 36 19.56 -24.04 9.01
C LEU A 36 19.51 -23.84 7.50
N MET A 37 20.12 -22.78 6.97
CA MET A 37 20.18 -22.53 5.52
C MET A 37 21.00 -23.58 4.76
N ALA A 38 21.97 -24.22 5.41
CA ALA A 38 22.79 -25.26 4.82
C ALA A 38 22.18 -26.67 4.85
N GLU A 39 21.44 -27.00 5.90
CA GLU A 39 20.98 -28.37 6.20
C GLU A 39 19.47 -28.58 6.02
N CYS A 40 18.65 -27.52 6.09
CA CYS A 40 17.19 -27.60 5.96
C CYS A 40 16.72 -27.20 4.53
N PRO A 41 15.50 -27.59 4.13
CA PRO A 41 14.87 -27.04 2.93
C PRO A 41 14.84 -25.52 2.98
N TYR A 42 15.54 -24.87 2.06
CA TYR A 42 15.73 -23.43 2.01
C TYR A 42 15.63 -22.89 0.58
N VAL A 43 14.91 -21.76 0.41
CA VAL A 43 14.87 -20.97 -0.82
C VAL A 43 14.82 -19.48 -0.50
N ARG A 44 15.10 -18.64 -1.51
CA ARG A 44 14.92 -17.20 -1.45
C ARG A 44 13.50 -16.83 -1.88
N GLY A 45 12.76 -16.10 -1.05
CA GLY A 45 11.41 -15.63 -1.32
C GLY A 45 11.37 -14.16 -1.75
N ASN A 46 10.41 -13.83 -2.60
CA ASN A 46 10.17 -12.45 -3.03
C ASN A 46 9.31 -11.69 -2.01
N ALA A 47 9.80 -10.53 -1.55
CA ALA A 47 9.15 -9.71 -0.53
C ALA A 47 9.05 -8.23 -0.93
N SER A 48 9.08 -7.91 -2.22
CA SER A 48 9.04 -6.53 -2.73
C SER A 48 8.30 -6.43 -4.07
N GLY A 49 7.98 -5.21 -4.48
CA GLY A 49 7.34 -4.92 -5.76
C GLY A 49 6.04 -5.68 -5.97
N LEU A 50 5.79 -6.10 -7.20
CA LEU A 50 4.56 -6.78 -7.60
C LEU A 50 4.29 -8.09 -6.84
N ALA A 51 5.35 -8.75 -6.35
CA ALA A 51 5.22 -10.00 -5.58
C ALA A 51 4.52 -9.81 -4.22
N VAL A 52 4.38 -8.58 -3.76
CA VAL A 52 3.64 -8.21 -2.53
C VAL A 52 2.56 -7.15 -2.78
N GLY A 53 2.22 -6.88 -4.05
CA GLY A 53 1.14 -5.95 -4.40
C GLY A 53 1.54 -4.47 -4.40
N LEU A 54 2.83 -4.18 -4.40
CA LEU A 54 3.41 -2.84 -4.55
C LEU A 54 3.84 -2.58 -5.99
N PRO A 55 4.06 -1.32 -6.41
CA PRO A 55 4.66 -1.01 -7.70
C PRO A 55 5.99 -1.75 -7.91
N ASP A 56 6.31 -2.04 -9.18
CA ASP A 56 7.58 -2.69 -9.51
C ASP A 56 8.78 -1.91 -8.98
N GLY A 57 9.76 -2.63 -8.43
CA GLY A 57 10.95 -2.04 -7.83
C GLY A 57 10.75 -1.32 -6.49
N GLN A 58 9.53 -1.27 -5.95
CA GLN A 58 9.28 -0.70 -4.63
C GLN A 58 9.64 -1.70 -3.53
N MET A 59 10.38 -1.26 -2.51
CA MET A 59 10.71 -2.06 -1.33
C MET A 59 9.45 -2.47 -0.56
N GLY A 60 9.45 -3.70 -0.02
CA GLY A 60 8.42 -4.17 0.90
C GLY A 60 8.41 -3.40 2.22
N ASN A 61 7.41 -3.67 3.03
CA ASN A 61 7.29 -3.18 4.41
C ASN A 61 6.51 -4.17 5.26
N SER A 62 6.59 -4.01 6.58
CA SER A 62 6.00 -4.99 7.52
C SER A 62 4.48 -5.08 7.41
N GLU A 63 3.78 -3.96 7.15
CA GLU A 63 2.31 -3.96 7.00
C GLU A 63 1.88 -4.82 5.82
N VAL A 64 2.45 -4.52 4.64
CA VAL A 64 2.16 -5.26 3.40
C VAL A 64 2.64 -6.71 3.51
N GLY A 65 3.83 -6.95 4.06
CA GLY A 65 4.39 -8.29 4.21
C GLY A 65 3.51 -9.19 5.05
N HIS A 66 3.16 -8.76 6.28
CA HIS A 66 2.30 -9.56 7.17
C HIS A 66 0.89 -9.73 6.62
N MET A 67 0.34 -8.72 5.92
CA MET A 67 -0.96 -8.85 5.27
C MET A 67 -0.96 -9.91 4.18
N ASN A 68 0.06 -9.95 3.32
CA ASN A 68 0.18 -10.97 2.28
C ASN A 68 0.36 -12.38 2.87
N ILE A 69 1.20 -12.52 3.91
CA ILE A 69 1.39 -13.79 4.61
C ILE A 69 0.07 -14.28 5.20
N GLY A 70 -0.64 -13.42 5.93
CA GLY A 70 -1.90 -13.78 6.59
C GLY A 70 -3.05 -14.05 5.63
N ALA A 71 -3.10 -13.31 4.52
CA ALA A 71 -4.14 -13.48 3.49
C ALA A 71 -3.92 -14.68 2.57
N GLY A 72 -2.69 -15.22 2.48
CA GLY A 72 -2.36 -16.30 1.54
C GLY A 72 -2.56 -15.91 0.07
N ARG A 73 -2.52 -14.62 -0.23
CA ARG A 73 -2.65 -14.05 -1.57
C ARG A 73 -1.99 -12.68 -1.65
N ILE A 74 -1.65 -12.24 -2.86
CA ILE A 74 -1.10 -10.91 -3.09
C ILE A 74 -2.22 -9.88 -2.89
N ILE A 75 -2.03 -8.98 -1.91
CA ILE A 75 -2.93 -7.85 -1.65
C ILE A 75 -2.37 -6.61 -2.33
N TYR A 76 -2.94 -6.30 -3.48
CA TYR A 76 -2.50 -5.14 -4.25
C TYR A 76 -2.89 -3.83 -3.55
N GLN A 77 -1.92 -2.94 -3.37
CA GLN A 77 -2.17 -1.58 -2.92
C GLN A 77 -2.92 -0.78 -3.99
N ASP A 78 -3.60 0.30 -3.58
CA ASP A 78 -4.54 1.02 -4.46
C ASP A 78 -3.94 1.41 -5.81
N LEU A 79 -2.74 1.98 -5.84
CA LEU A 79 -2.03 2.33 -7.07
C LEU A 79 -1.86 1.11 -7.98
N THR A 80 -1.30 0.04 -7.44
CA THR A 80 -1.01 -1.18 -8.21
C THR A 80 -2.28 -1.91 -8.64
N SER A 81 -3.29 -1.96 -7.76
CA SER A 81 -4.59 -2.57 -8.05
C SER A 81 -5.30 -1.91 -9.22
N ILE A 82 -5.33 -0.57 -9.25
CA ILE A 82 -6.00 0.19 -10.33
C ILE A 82 -5.18 0.08 -11.62
N THR A 83 -3.85 0.18 -11.55
CA THR A 83 -2.97 -0.01 -12.71
C THR A 83 -3.17 -1.40 -13.32
N LYS A 84 -3.19 -2.44 -12.48
CA LYS A 84 -3.43 -3.81 -12.90
C LYS A 84 -4.82 -3.98 -13.53
N ALA A 85 -5.86 -3.36 -12.98
CA ALA A 85 -7.19 -3.42 -13.57
C ALA A 85 -7.23 -2.81 -14.99
N ILE A 86 -6.40 -1.79 -15.28
CA ILE A 86 -6.26 -1.23 -16.64
C ILE A 86 -5.57 -2.25 -17.56
N GLU A 87 -4.50 -2.88 -17.10
CA GLU A 87 -3.73 -3.87 -17.86
C GLU A 87 -4.56 -5.13 -18.17
N ASP A 88 -5.31 -5.62 -17.18
CA ASP A 88 -6.16 -6.82 -17.31
C ASP A 88 -7.46 -6.54 -18.10
N GLY A 89 -7.87 -5.26 -18.19
CA GLY A 89 -9.08 -4.85 -18.89
C GLY A 89 -10.30 -4.62 -18.00
N ASP A 90 -10.31 -5.06 -16.77
CA ASP A 90 -11.43 -4.94 -15.81
C ASP A 90 -11.81 -3.49 -15.51
N PHE A 91 -10.83 -2.58 -15.61
CA PHE A 91 -11.05 -1.14 -15.46
C PHE A 91 -12.13 -0.61 -16.44
N PHE A 92 -12.16 -1.16 -17.65
CA PHE A 92 -13.09 -0.73 -18.71
C PHE A 92 -14.50 -1.29 -18.54
N GLU A 93 -14.68 -2.20 -17.57
CA GLU A 93 -15.98 -2.76 -17.20
C GLU A 93 -16.49 -2.22 -15.86
N ASN A 94 -15.82 -1.22 -15.28
CA ASN A 94 -16.19 -0.65 -13.99
C ASN A 94 -17.57 0.01 -14.04
N GLU A 95 -18.54 -0.57 -13.33
CA GLU A 95 -19.95 -0.16 -13.35
C GLU A 95 -20.16 1.31 -12.97
N ALA A 96 -19.44 1.83 -11.98
CA ALA A 96 -19.59 3.21 -11.52
C ALA A 96 -19.14 4.23 -12.58
N MET A 97 -18.04 3.95 -13.27
CA MET A 97 -17.55 4.83 -14.34
C MET A 97 -18.45 4.73 -15.59
N LEU A 98 -18.93 3.54 -15.89
CA LEU A 98 -19.91 3.35 -16.97
C LEU A 98 -21.23 4.06 -16.67
N GLU A 99 -21.73 4.02 -15.43
CA GLU A 99 -22.93 4.77 -14.99
C GLU A 99 -22.76 6.27 -15.19
N ALA A 100 -21.58 6.83 -14.86
CA ALA A 100 -21.28 8.24 -15.09
C ALA A 100 -21.37 8.62 -16.58
N ILE A 101 -20.82 7.80 -17.47
CA ILE A 101 -20.87 8.02 -18.91
C ILE A 101 -22.31 7.90 -19.45
N GLU A 102 -23.04 6.89 -19.03
CA GLU A 102 -24.45 6.69 -19.44
C GLU A 102 -25.37 7.81 -18.94
N ASN A 103 -25.12 8.33 -17.71
CA ASN A 103 -25.82 9.52 -17.25
C ASN A 103 -25.63 10.71 -18.21
N CYS A 104 -24.38 10.97 -18.65
CA CYS A 104 -24.09 12.04 -19.59
C CYS A 104 -24.78 11.82 -20.94
N LYS A 105 -24.77 10.61 -21.47
CA LYS A 105 -25.47 10.29 -22.73
C LYS A 105 -26.98 10.54 -22.59
N LYS A 106 -27.58 10.06 -21.51
CA LYS A 106 -29.03 10.18 -21.24
C LYS A 106 -29.47 11.62 -21.08
N ASN A 107 -28.71 12.44 -20.36
CA ASN A 107 -29.07 13.83 -20.06
C ASN A 107 -28.51 14.83 -21.08
N ASN A 108 -27.79 14.36 -22.11
CA ASN A 108 -27.07 15.23 -23.02
C ASN A 108 -26.15 16.22 -22.30
N SER A 109 -25.44 15.75 -21.28
CA SER A 109 -24.60 16.52 -20.37
C SER A 109 -23.12 16.16 -20.51
N ASP A 110 -22.25 16.77 -19.73
CA ASP A 110 -20.80 16.69 -19.84
C ASP A 110 -20.21 15.80 -18.75
N LEU A 111 -19.06 15.16 -19.03
CA LEU A 111 -18.27 14.41 -18.07
C LEU A 111 -17.05 15.23 -17.67
N HIS A 112 -16.88 15.44 -16.38
CA HIS A 112 -15.76 16.14 -15.78
C HIS A 112 -14.83 15.17 -15.06
N LEU A 113 -13.55 15.26 -15.34
CA LEU A 113 -12.50 14.44 -14.71
C LEU A 113 -11.58 15.34 -13.90
N TRP A 114 -11.34 15.03 -12.63
CA TRP A 114 -10.34 15.75 -11.85
C TRP A 114 -9.55 14.87 -10.89
N GLY A 115 -8.42 15.38 -10.49
CA GLY A 115 -7.46 14.71 -9.61
C GLY A 115 -6.06 15.24 -9.81
N LEU A 116 -5.12 14.75 -8.99
CA LEU A 116 -3.73 15.15 -9.04
C LEU A 116 -3.06 14.59 -10.30
N LEU A 117 -2.52 15.46 -11.13
CA LEU A 117 -1.87 15.10 -12.38
C LEU A 117 -0.35 14.96 -12.18
N SER A 118 0.10 13.79 -11.86
CA SER A 118 1.52 13.42 -11.80
C SER A 118 1.70 11.90 -11.85
N ASP A 119 2.92 11.44 -11.93
CA ASP A 119 3.34 10.05 -11.78
C ASP A 119 3.88 9.72 -10.37
N GLY A 120 3.73 10.64 -9.41
CA GLY A 120 4.20 10.49 -8.04
C GLY A 120 3.58 9.31 -7.28
N GLY A 121 2.39 8.87 -7.67
CA GLY A 121 1.77 7.64 -7.16
C GLY A 121 1.32 7.68 -5.70
N VAL A 122 1.29 8.87 -5.06
CA VAL A 122 0.90 9.01 -3.65
C VAL A 122 -0.61 9.21 -3.49
N HIS A 123 -1.21 10.04 -4.33
CA HIS A 123 -2.65 10.36 -4.29
C HIS A 123 -3.41 9.84 -5.51
N SER A 124 -2.72 9.74 -6.63
CA SER A 124 -3.25 9.41 -7.96
C SER A 124 -2.10 8.97 -8.86
N HIS A 125 -2.41 8.58 -10.07
CA HIS A 125 -1.41 8.38 -11.11
C HIS A 125 -1.98 8.85 -12.46
N ASN A 126 -1.17 9.53 -13.30
CA ASN A 126 -1.60 10.06 -14.59
C ASN A 126 -2.10 8.96 -15.55
N THR A 127 -1.54 7.74 -15.49
CA THR A 127 -2.01 6.61 -16.31
C THR A 127 -3.45 6.21 -16.01
N HIS A 128 -3.93 6.42 -14.78
CA HIS A 128 -5.33 6.16 -14.43
C HIS A 128 -6.28 7.16 -15.11
N LEU A 129 -5.89 8.43 -15.20
CA LEU A 129 -6.63 9.43 -15.99
C LEU A 129 -6.66 9.03 -17.47
N TYR A 130 -5.53 8.58 -18.04
CA TYR A 130 -5.48 8.11 -19.43
C TYR A 130 -6.39 6.90 -19.63
N GLY A 131 -6.47 5.98 -18.69
CA GLY A 131 -7.41 4.86 -18.71
C GLY A 131 -8.88 5.33 -18.77
N ILE A 132 -9.26 6.40 -18.04
CA ILE A 132 -10.63 6.96 -18.11
C ILE A 132 -10.88 7.55 -19.49
N LEU A 133 -9.92 8.27 -20.09
CA LEU A 133 -10.06 8.82 -21.43
C LEU A 133 -10.24 7.71 -22.49
N GLU A 134 -9.49 6.62 -22.36
CA GLU A 134 -9.64 5.43 -23.21
C GLU A 134 -11.01 4.75 -23.01
N LEU A 135 -11.50 4.67 -21.78
CA LEU A 135 -12.85 4.18 -21.49
C LEU A 135 -13.90 5.02 -22.21
N CYS A 136 -13.80 6.35 -22.12
CA CYS A 136 -14.72 7.26 -22.83
C CYS A 136 -14.68 7.03 -24.34
N LYS A 137 -13.47 6.84 -24.91
CA LYS A 137 -13.29 6.52 -26.34
C LYS A 137 -13.98 5.20 -26.70
N LYS A 138 -13.78 4.15 -25.90
CA LYS A 138 -14.43 2.84 -26.10
C LYS A 138 -15.95 2.94 -26.05
N GLN A 139 -16.49 3.82 -25.20
CA GLN A 139 -17.91 4.07 -25.05
C GLN A 139 -18.49 5.03 -26.11
N GLY A 140 -17.66 5.57 -27.02
CA GLY A 140 -18.09 6.53 -28.02
C GLY A 140 -18.58 7.85 -27.41
N PHE A 141 -17.98 8.30 -26.32
CA PHE A 141 -18.33 9.53 -25.61
C PHE A 141 -17.15 10.52 -25.63
N ASP A 142 -17.37 11.73 -26.16
CA ASP A 142 -16.32 12.72 -26.44
C ASP A 142 -16.47 14.05 -25.69
N ARG A 143 -17.60 14.29 -25.00
CA ARG A 143 -17.80 15.49 -24.18
C ARG A 143 -17.16 15.31 -22.80
N VAL A 144 -15.83 15.23 -22.78
CA VAL A 144 -15.01 14.97 -21.61
C VAL A 144 -14.12 16.18 -21.34
N TYR A 145 -14.16 16.68 -20.11
CA TYR A 145 -13.41 17.85 -19.68
C TYR A 145 -12.56 17.54 -18.46
N VAL A 146 -11.27 17.84 -18.54
CA VAL A 146 -10.31 17.55 -17.49
C VAL A 146 -9.96 18.80 -16.70
N HIS A 147 -9.95 18.69 -15.39
CA HIS A 147 -9.55 19.70 -14.43
C HIS A 147 -8.35 19.18 -13.62
N PRO A 148 -7.13 19.18 -14.19
CA PRO A 148 -5.96 18.67 -13.50
C PRO A 148 -5.58 19.52 -12.30
N PHE A 149 -5.27 18.85 -11.18
CA PHE A 149 -4.61 19.46 -10.02
C PHE A 149 -3.11 19.23 -10.14
N LEU A 150 -2.29 20.26 -9.92
CA LEU A 150 -0.84 20.18 -10.06
C LEU A 150 -0.18 19.85 -8.73
N ASP A 151 0.87 19.05 -8.79
CA ASP A 151 1.51 18.42 -7.63
C ASP A 151 2.58 19.30 -6.96
N GLY A 152 3.82 19.15 -7.33
CA GLY A 152 4.95 19.90 -6.78
C GLY A 152 5.39 19.51 -5.36
N ARG A 153 4.80 18.43 -4.78
CA ARG A 153 5.20 17.83 -3.49
C ARG A 153 5.71 16.41 -3.63
N ASP A 154 4.95 15.58 -4.34
CA ASP A 154 5.28 14.18 -4.57
C ASP A 154 6.16 14.05 -5.84
N THR A 155 6.25 15.11 -6.61
CA THR A 155 7.10 15.31 -7.78
C THR A 155 7.83 16.65 -7.70
N PRO A 156 8.86 16.92 -8.55
CA PRO A 156 9.58 18.18 -8.53
C PRO A 156 8.66 19.40 -8.67
N PRO A 157 8.95 20.51 -7.97
CA PRO A 157 8.02 21.64 -7.85
C PRO A 157 7.64 22.37 -9.15
N ALA A 158 8.35 22.15 -10.25
CA ALA A 158 8.09 22.77 -11.55
C ALA A 158 7.97 21.74 -12.69
N SER A 159 7.45 20.55 -12.40
CA SER A 159 7.23 19.49 -13.38
C SER A 159 5.83 19.47 -13.98
N GLY A 160 4.88 20.21 -13.40
CA GLY A 160 3.47 20.22 -13.79
C GLY A 160 3.24 20.68 -15.21
N LYS A 161 4.06 21.58 -15.74
CA LYS A 161 4.00 22.00 -17.15
C LYS A 161 4.17 20.79 -18.09
N ASP A 162 5.12 19.92 -17.80
CA ASP A 162 5.41 18.76 -18.64
C ASP A 162 4.30 17.71 -18.51
N TYR A 163 3.71 17.53 -17.32
CA TYR A 163 2.53 16.68 -17.13
C TYR A 163 1.31 17.19 -17.87
N VAL A 164 1.05 18.51 -17.88
CA VAL A 164 -0.06 19.10 -18.65
C VAL A 164 0.18 18.95 -20.15
N ALA A 165 1.40 19.15 -20.63
CA ALA A 165 1.75 18.92 -22.03
C ALA A 165 1.52 17.45 -22.43
N ALA A 166 2.02 16.51 -21.64
CA ALA A 166 1.81 15.08 -21.85
C ALA A 166 0.32 14.69 -21.83
N LEU A 167 -0.49 15.31 -20.97
CA LEU A 167 -1.94 15.11 -20.96
C LEU A 167 -2.60 15.62 -22.26
N VAL A 168 -2.22 16.80 -22.72
CA VAL A 168 -2.74 17.37 -23.99
C VAL A 168 -2.40 16.45 -25.17
N ASP A 169 -1.14 15.99 -25.25
CA ASP A 169 -0.70 15.07 -26.30
C ASP A 169 -1.49 13.75 -26.23
N LYS A 170 -1.70 13.21 -25.03
CA LYS A 170 -2.45 11.97 -24.82
C LYS A 170 -3.92 12.10 -25.20
N MET A 171 -4.56 13.23 -24.87
CA MET A 171 -5.94 13.51 -25.31
C MET A 171 -6.04 13.61 -26.82
N GLN A 172 -5.05 14.18 -27.50
CA GLN A 172 -5.00 14.22 -28.96
C GLN A 172 -4.82 12.82 -29.57
N GLU A 173 -3.93 12.00 -29.00
CA GLU A 173 -3.70 10.60 -29.41
C GLU A 173 -4.97 9.77 -29.31
N ILE A 174 -5.65 9.82 -28.15
CA ILE A 174 -6.90 9.11 -27.91
C ILE A 174 -8.06 9.69 -28.71
N GLY A 175 -8.04 11.00 -28.97
CA GLY A 175 -9.10 11.75 -29.66
C GLY A 175 -10.28 12.09 -28.74
N VAL A 176 -10.07 12.14 -27.41
CA VAL A 176 -11.09 12.47 -26.40
C VAL A 176 -10.49 13.36 -25.32
N GLY A 177 -11.28 14.35 -24.88
CA GLY A 177 -10.95 15.20 -23.75
C GLY A 177 -10.42 16.58 -24.13
N LYS A 178 -10.67 17.55 -23.24
CA LYS A 178 -10.11 18.92 -23.28
C LYS A 178 -9.82 19.37 -21.86
N VAL A 179 -8.75 20.13 -21.65
CA VAL A 179 -8.51 20.78 -20.36
C VAL A 179 -9.47 21.95 -20.20
N ALA A 180 -10.20 22.00 -19.09
CA ALA A 180 -11.18 23.06 -18.79
C ALA A 180 -10.72 24.03 -17.71
N SER A 181 -9.99 23.55 -16.70
CA SER A 181 -9.34 24.38 -15.70
C SER A 181 -8.09 23.70 -15.13
N ILE A 182 -7.20 24.46 -14.51
CA ILE A 182 -6.00 23.98 -13.83
C ILE A 182 -5.97 24.59 -12.42
N SER A 183 -5.59 23.83 -11.41
CA SER A 183 -5.39 24.35 -10.04
C SER A 183 -4.20 23.66 -9.38
N GLY A 184 -3.37 24.40 -8.66
CA GLY A 184 -2.40 23.81 -7.77
C GLY A 184 -3.10 23.05 -6.61
N ARG A 185 -2.47 21.99 -6.12
CA ARG A 185 -3.01 21.16 -5.01
C ARG A 185 -3.25 21.95 -3.72
N TYR A 186 -2.55 23.06 -3.52
CA TYR A 186 -2.77 23.98 -2.40
C TYR A 186 -4.22 24.47 -2.31
N TYR A 187 -4.90 24.64 -3.44
CA TYR A 187 -6.28 25.06 -3.53
C TYR A 187 -7.26 23.89 -3.61
N ALA A 188 -7.02 22.96 -4.54
CA ALA A 188 -7.98 21.91 -4.85
C ALA A 188 -7.89 20.70 -3.91
N MET A 189 -6.82 20.59 -3.12
CA MET A 189 -6.55 19.43 -2.28
C MET A 189 -6.16 19.86 -0.85
N ASP A 190 -6.83 20.86 -0.31
CA ASP A 190 -6.72 21.21 1.13
C ASP A 190 -7.26 20.05 1.99
N ARG A 191 -6.77 19.94 3.23
CA ARG A 191 -7.21 18.95 4.23
C ARG A 191 -7.34 19.50 5.64
N ASP A 192 -7.14 20.81 5.78
CA ASP A 192 -7.08 21.48 7.08
C ASP A 192 -8.24 22.50 7.24
N ASN A 193 -9.31 22.34 6.43
CA ASN A 193 -10.53 23.17 6.40
C ASN A 193 -10.26 24.64 6.05
N ASN A 194 -9.28 24.88 5.18
CA ASN A 194 -9.06 26.21 4.59
C ASN A 194 -10.03 26.39 3.41
N TRP A 195 -11.30 26.57 3.72
CA TRP A 195 -12.38 26.61 2.73
C TRP A 195 -12.23 27.70 1.68
N ASP A 196 -11.57 28.82 2.02
CA ASP A 196 -11.23 29.89 1.09
C ASP A 196 -10.32 29.44 -0.07
N ARG A 197 -9.51 28.38 0.15
CA ARG A 197 -8.70 27.76 -0.90
C ARG A 197 -9.57 26.86 -1.78
N VAL A 198 -10.36 25.99 -1.17
CA VAL A 198 -11.24 25.05 -1.86
C VAL A 198 -12.29 25.81 -2.69
N GLU A 199 -12.84 26.93 -2.17
CA GLU A 199 -13.79 27.79 -2.86
C GLU A 199 -13.22 28.31 -4.19
N LYS A 200 -11.95 28.70 -4.24
CA LYS A 200 -11.31 29.20 -5.47
C LYS A 200 -11.23 28.12 -6.54
N ALA A 201 -10.88 26.90 -6.18
CA ALA A 201 -10.86 25.77 -7.13
C ALA A 201 -12.28 25.41 -7.57
N TYR A 202 -13.24 25.37 -6.64
CA TYR A 202 -14.66 25.15 -6.94
C TYR A 202 -15.20 26.21 -7.90
N ALA A 203 -14.92 27.49 -7.62
CA ALA A 203 -15.38 28.61 -8.45
C ALA A 203 -14.83 28.55 -9.87
N ALA A 204 -13.57 28.13 -10.05
CA ALA A 204 -13.01 27.93 -11.38
C ALA A 204 -13.72 26.81 -12.15
N MET A 205 -14.05 25.70 -11.49
CA MET A 205 -14.72 24.57 -12.12
C MET A 205 -16.21 24.81 -12.37
N VAL A 206 -16.91 25.51 -11.47
CA VAL A 206 -18.38 25.67 -11.55
C VAL A 206 -18.80 26.98 -12.18
N TYR A 207 -18.17 28.09 -11.80
CA TYR A 207 -18.57 29.43 -12.24
C TYR A 207 -17.68 29.97 -13.36
N GLY A 208 -16.59 29.29 -13.70
CA GLY A 208 -15.60 29.82 -14.61
C GLY A 208 -14.89 31.07 -14.05
N GLU A 209 -14.79 31.20 -12.73
CA GLU A 209 -14.14 32.31 -12.04
C GLU A 209 -12.69 31.93 -11.67
N GLY A 210 -11.73 32.74 -12.05
CA GLY A 210 -10.30 32.50 -11.81
C GLY A 210 -9.43 33.24 -12.80
N VAL A 211 -8.13 32.90 -12.83
CA VAL A 211 -7.21 33.38 -13.87
C VAL A 211 -7.69 32.83 -15.21
N LYS A 212 -7.52 33.59 -16.28
CA LYS A 212 -7.96 33.21 -17.64
C LYS A 212 -6.78 32.91 -18.54
N ALA A 213 -6.86 31.82 -19.27
CA ALA A 213 -5.86 31.45 -20.26
C ALA A 213 -6.49 30.71 -21.44
N ALA A 214 -5.89 30.82 -22.61
CA ALA A 214 -6.35 30.12 -23.81
C ALA A 214 -5.65 28.78 -24.02
N ASP A 215 -4.43 28.62 -23.49
CA ASP A 215 -3.62 27.42 -23.62
C ASP A 215 -3.22 26.88 -22.23
N PRO A 216 -3.50 25.60 -21.92
CA PRO A 216 -3.24 25.05 -20.61
C PRO A 216 -1.74 24.92 -20.28
N VAL A 217 -0.87 24.63 -21.25
CA VAL A 217 0.57 24.50 -21.04
C VAL A 217 1.19 25.88 -20.79
N GLN A 218 0.78 26.88 -21.59
CA GLN A 218 1.22 28.26 -21.42
C GLN A 218 0.74 28.84 -20.07
N ALA A 219 -0.46 28.50 -19.62
CA ALA A 219 -0.99 28.93 -18.32
C ALA A 219 -0.06 28.52 -17.16
N VAL A 220 0.47 27.31 -17.19
CA VAL A 220 1.44 26.84 -16.17
C VAL A 220 2.77 27.57 -16.31
N ALA A 221 3.25 27.77 -17.54
CA ALA A 221 4.49 28.54 -17.80
C ALA A 221 4.38 29.99 -17.29
N ASP A 222 3.24 30.65 -17.52
CA ASP A 222 2.96 32.00 -17.05
C ASP A 222 2.90 32.06 -15.50
N SER A 223 2.38 31.02 -14.85
CA SER A 223 2.41 30.90 -13.39
C SER A 223 3.83 30.81 -12.86
N TYR A 224 4.71 30.03 -13.50
CA TYR A 224 6.12 29.93 -13.12
C TYR A 224 6.87 31.27 -13.30
N ALA A 225 6.54 32.00 -14.37
CA ALA A 225 7.11 33.33 -14.59
C ALA A 225 6.70 34.35 -13.50
N ASN A 226 5.65 34.06 -12.74
CA ASN A 226 5.18 34.81 -11.59
C ASN A 226 5.54 34.15 -10.23
N ASP A 227 6.61 33.34 -10.18
CA ASP A 227 7.14 32.67 -8.98
C ASP A 227 6.13 31.74 -8.29
N LYS A 228 5.14 31.21 -9.02
CA LYS A 228 4.16 30.25 -8.52
C LYS A 228 4.32 28.92 -9.21
N THR A 229 5.02 28.02 -8.55
CA THR A 229 5.23 26.63 -9.01
C THR A 229 3.99 25.78 -8.80
N ASP A 230 4.02 24.52 -9.23
CA ASP A 230 2.89 23.58 -9.35
C ASP A 230 1.89 23.64 -8.21
N GLU A 231 2.36 23.47 -6.98
CA GLU A 231 1.51 23.44 -5.79
C GLU A 231 0.66 24.69 -5.63
N PHE A 232 1.19 25.86 -6.04
CA PHE A 232 0.61 27.17 -5.80
C PHE A 232 0.02 27.82 -7.07
N VAL A 233 -0.10 27.09 -8.17
CA VAL A 233 -0.76 27.58 -9.36
C VAL A 233 -2.19 27.98 -9.02
N LEU A 234 -2.51 29.26 -9.25
CA LEU A 234 -3.85 29.78 -8.99
C LEU A 234 -4.88 29.06 -9.87
N PRO A 235 -6.10 28.80 -9.36
CA PRO A 235 -7.17 28.25 -10.19
C PRO A 235 -7.36 29.07 -11.47
N THR A 236 -7.11 28.41 -12.59
CA THR A 236 -7.06 29.01 -13.94
C THR A 236 -8.09 28.33 -14.82
N VAL A 237 -8.95 29.10 -15.44
CA VAL A 237 -10.00 28.66 -16.37
C VAL A 237 -9.45 28.73 -17.80
N ILE A 238 -9.55 27.62 -18.52
CA ILE A 238 -9.18 27.60 -19.94
C ILE A 238 -10.36 28.09 -20.79
N GLU A 239 -10.11 29.07 -21.63
CA GLU A 239 -11.13 29.72 -22.47
C GLU A 239 -10.88 29.47 -23.96
N ALA A 240 -11.96 29.26 -24.67
CA ALA A 240 -12.00 29.27 -26.13
C ALA A 240 -13.00 30.35 -26.55
N ASP A 241 -12.60 31.24 -27.48
CA ASP A 241 -13.42 32.35 -27.97
C ASP A 241 -13.98 33.24 -26.84
N GLY A 242 -13.18 33.46 -25.79
CA GLY A 242 -13.55 34.30 -24.62
C GLY A 242 -14.60 33.71 -23.70
N LYS A 243 -14.83 32.39 -23.76
CA LYS A 243 -15.73 31.65 -22.88
C LYS A 243 -15.00 30.44 -22.29
N PRO A 244 -15.33 30.04 -21.05
CA PRO A 244 -14.81 28.79 -20.49
C PRO A 244 -15.04 27.60 -21.44
N VAL A 245 -14.01 26.77 -21.64
CA VAL A 245 -14.12 25.53 -22.44
C VAL A 245 -15.24 24.65 -21.91
N ALA A 246 -15.33 24.51 -20.57
CA ALA A 246 -16.48 23.91 -19.88
C ALA A 246 -16.56 24.40 -18.45
N THR A 247 -17.76 24.34 -17.88
CA THR A 247 -18.03 24.47 -16.45
C THR A 247 -18.99 23.38 -16.01
N VAL A 248 -18.89 22.95 -14.75
CA VAL A 248 -19.75 21.90 -14.18
C VAL A 248 -21.18 22.43 -14.02
N LYS A 249 -22.16 21.68 -14.49
CA LYS A 249 -23.59 22.04 -14.50
C LYS A 249 -24.45 20.92 -13.92
N ALA A 250 -25.69 21.23 -13.66
CA ALA A 250 -26.68 20.24 -13.24
C ALA A 250 -26.78 19.08 -14.25
N ASN A 251 -26.88 17.87 -13.75
CA ASN A 251 -26.91 16.60 -14.46
C ASN A 251 -25.61 16.17 -15.15
N ASP A 252 -24.51 16.92 -14.99
CA ASP A 252 -23.20 16.45 -15.41
C ASP A 252 -22.76 15.27 -14.54
N SER A 253 -21.78 14.54 -15.04
CA SER A 253 -21.09 13.52 -14.26
C SER A 253 -19.66 13.94 -13.93
N VAL A 254 -19.16 13.39 -12.83
CA VAL A 254 -17.81 13.62 -12.33
C VAL A 254 -17.13 12.31 -12.06
N ILE A 255 -15.86 12.18 -12.42
CA ILE A 255 -14.98 11.11 -11.94
C ILE A 255 -13.75 11.75 -11.29
N PHE A 256 -13.59 11.55 -9.99
CA PHE A 256 -12.44 11.98 -9.22
C PHE A 256 -11.47 10.80 -9.09
N PHE A 257 -10.33 10.87 -9.77
CA PHE A 257 -9.41 9.73 -9.92
C PHE A 257 -8.32 9.63 -8.84
N ASN A 258 -8.36 10.42 -7.77
CA ASN A 258 -7.52 10.19 -6.60
C ASN A 258 -7.96 8.93 -5.86
N PHE A 259 -7.00 8.09 -5.43
CA PHE A 259 -7.27 6.91 -4.62
C PHE A 259 -6.97 7.13 -3.13
N ARG A 260 -6.14 8.12 -2.75
CA ARG A 260 -5.87 8.48 -1.37
C ARG A 260 -6.89 9.47 -0.83
N PRO A 261 -7.56 9.19 0.32
CA PRO A 261 -8.72 9.95 0.78
C PRO A 261 -8.43 11.33 1.36
N ASP A 262 -7.32 11.48 2.11
CA ASP A 262 -7.10 12.60 3.05
C ASP A 262 -7.27 13.99 2.44
N ARG A 263 -6.82 14.21 1.21
CA ARG A 263 -6.90 15.49 0.48
C ARG A 263 -8.01 15.54 -0.58
N ALA A 264 -8.81 14.48 -0.68
CA ALA A 264 -9.96 14.46 -1.60
C ALA A 264 -11.28 14.78 -0.90
N ARG A 265 -11.32 14.72 0.43
CA ARG A 265 -12.56 14.87 1.24
C ARG A 265 -13.22 16.21 1.07
N GLU A 266 -12.46 17.31 1.20
CA GLU A 266 -13.03 18.66 1.28
C GLU A 266 -13.72 19.08 -0.01
N ILE A 267 -13.04 18.95 -1.15
CA ILE A 267 -13.66 19.29 -2.42
C ILE A 267 -14.82 18.35 -2.76
N THR A 268 -14.75 17.07 -2.37
CA THR A 268 -15.87 16.13 -2.53
C THR A 268 -17.07 16.58 -1.68
N ARG A 269 -16.86 17.02 -0.43
CA ARG A 269 -17.93 17.59 0.39
C ARG A 269 -18.55 18.83 -0.24
N ALA A 270 -17.74 19.71 -0.82
CA ALA A 270 -18.23 20.91 -1.49
C ALA A 270 -19.19 20.59 -2.66
N PHE A 271 -18.99 19.48 -3.36
CA PHE A 271 -19.90 19.05 -4.42
C PHE A 271 -21.05 18.16 -3.95
N CYS A 272 -20.80 17.24 -3.01
CA CYS A 272 -21.72 16.15 -2.70
C CYS A 272 -22.61 16.39 -1.48
N ALA A 273 -22.15 17.15 -0.46
CA ALA A 273 -22.91 17.35 0.77
C ALA A 273 -24.21 18.14 0.51
N ASP A 274 -25.33 17.68 1.07
CA ASP A 274 -26.61 18.39 1.01
C ASP A 274 -26.52 19.66 1.84
N GLU A 275 -26.08 19.54 3.10
CA GLU A 275 -25.75 20.66 3.96
C GLU A 275 -24.24 20.91 3.92
N PHE A 276 -23.85 22.09 3.49
CA PHE A 276 -22.46 22.49 3.37
C PHE A 276 -22.27 23.93 3.84
N THR A 277 -21.32 24.11 4.75
CA THR A 277 -21.08 25.40 5.44
C THR A 277 -19.68 25.97 5.19
N GLY A 278 -18.85 25.33 4.36
CA GLY A 278 -17.48 25.78 4.10
C GLY A 278 -17.41 27.10 3.34
N PHE A 279 -18.30 27.30 2.35
CA PHE A 279 -18.48 28.53 1.60
C PHE A 279 -19.89 28.55 0.95
N GLU A 280 -20.30 29.70 0.42
CA GLU A 280 -21.60 29.83 -0.23
C GLU A 280 -21.55 29.25 -1.65
N ARG A 281 -22.36 28.22 -1.92
CA ARG A 281 -22.58 27.70 -3.29
C ARG A 281 -23.60 28.56 -4.02
N LYS A 282 -23.14 29.42 -4.93
CA LYS A 282 -24.02 30.28 -5.74
C LYS A 282 -24.98 29.40 -6.56
N GLY A 283 -26.27 29.47 -6.30
CA GLY A 283 -27.29 28.63 -6.93
C GLY A 283 -27.52 27.27 -6.25
N GLY A 284 -26.90 27.01 -5.12
CA GLY A 284 -27.11 25.79 -4.32
C GLY A 284 -26.27 24.60 -4.80
N LYS A 285 -26.65 23.41 -4.32
CA LYS A 285 -26.02 22.15 -4.72
C LYS A 285 -26.41 21.77 -6.14
N LEU A 286 -25.43 21.38 -6.95
CA LEU A 286 -25.68 20.81 -8.28
C LEU A 286 -26.06 19.33 -8.18
N PRO A 287 -27.12 18.86 -8.81
CA PRO A 287 -27.40 17.44 -8.96
C PRO A 287 -26.40 16.83 -9.96
N LEU A 288 -25.47 16.02 -9.46
CA LEU A 288 -24.40 15.39 -10.22
C LEU A 288 -24.40 13.87 -10.02
N THR A 289 -23.95 13.14 -11.03
CA THR A 289 -23.49 11.77 -10.85
C THR A 289 -22.01 11.83 -10.52
N TYR A 290 -21.67 11.68 -9.22
CA TYR A 290 -20.32 11.91 -8.72
C TYR A 290 -19.64 10.60 -8.33
N VAL A 291 -18.61 10.23 -9.07
CA VAL A 291 -17.83 9.01 -8.86
C VAL A 291 -16.50 9.34 -8.22
N CYS A 292 -16.21 8.70 -7.09
CA CYS A 292 -14.90 8.69 -6.42
C CYS A 292 -14.18 7.38 -6.74
N PHE A 293 -12.88 7.41 -6.99
CA PHE A 293 -12.12 6.17 -7.13
C PHE A 293 -12.14 5.32 -5.86
N LYS A 294 -12.05 5.96 -4.70
CA LYS A 294 -12.18 5.30 -3.39
C LYS A 294 -13.21 6.01 -2.52
N ASP A 295 -13.62 5.36 -1.46
CA ASP A 295 -14.45 6.03 -0.45
C ASP A 295 -13.56 6.98 0.37
N TYR A 296 -13.71 8.27 0.13
CA TYR A 296 -12.91 9.27 0.82
C TYR A 296 -13.39 9.55 2.25
N ASP A 297 -14.69 9.35 2.50
CA ASP A 297 -15.32 9.52 3.81
C ASP A 297 -16.76 8.99 3.72
N GLU A 298 -17.10 8.00 4.55
CA GLU A 298 -18.43 7.38 4.57
C GLU A 298 -19.56 8.37 4.86
N SER A 299 -19.26 9.46 5.59
CA SER A 299 -20.23 10.50 5.92
C SER A 299 -20.62 11.40 4.75
N ILE A 300 -19.88 11.39 3.65
CA ILE A 300 -20.22 12.20 2.47
C ILE A 300 -21.28 11.50 1.65
N PRO A 301 -22.50 12.10 1.51
CA PRO A 301 -23.58 11.51 0.71
C PRO A 301 -23.36 11.71 -0.79
N ASN A 302 -24.28 11.16 -1.59
CA ASN A 302 -24.41 11.46 -3.03
C ASN A 302 -23.15 11.19 -3.86
N LYS A 303 -22.39 10.15 -3.51
CA LYS A 303 -21.22 9.69 -4.25
C LYS A 303 -21.34 8.20 -4.60
N ILE A 304 -20.71 7.81 -5.67
CA ILE A 304 -20.57 6.41 -6.12
C ILE A 304 -19.09 6.06 -6.02
N ILE A 305 -18.78 4.83 -5.61
CA ILE A 305 -17.39 4.38 -5.42
C ILE A 305 -17.01 3.43 -6.54
N ALA A 306 -15.98 3.78 -7.31
CA ALA A 306 -15.49 2.96 -8.42
C ALA A 306 -14.72 1.72 -7.95
N PHE A 307 -13.81 1.88 -6.99
CA PHE A 307 -12.99 0.80 -6.44
C PHE A 307 -13.27 0.66 -4.94
N LYS A 308 -14.25 -0.16 -4.60
CA LYS A 308 -14.63 -0.44 -3.21
C LYS A 308 -13.46 -1.11 -2.47
N LYS A 309 -13.41 -0.91 -1.16
CA LYS A 309 -12.47 -1.64 -0.29
C LYS A 309 -12.80 -3.13 -0.38
N GLN A 310 -11.82 -3.93 -0.76
CA GLN A 310 -11.97 -5.38 -0.73
C GLN A 310 -11.87 -5.86 0.72
N GLU A 311 -12.86 -6.62 1.18
CA GLU A 311 -12.75 -7.36 2.41
C GLU A 311 -11.79 -8.54 2.20
N ILE A 312 -10.79 -8.64 3.07
CA ILE A 312 -9.86 -9.77 3.03
C ILE A 312 -10.46 -10.89 3.88
N LYS A 313 -11.21 -11.77 3.23
CA LYS A 313 -11.85 -12.95 3.86
C LYS A 313 -10.95 -14.17 3.80
N ASN A 314 -11.24 -15.13 4.68
CA ASN A 314 -10.50 -16.40 4.79
C ASN A 314 -9.00 -16.19 4.91
N THR A 315 -8.60 -15.24 5.79
CA THR A 315 -7.21 -15.15 6.23
C THR A 315 -6.82 -16.45 6.95
N LEU A 316 -5.53 -16.71 7.08
CA LEU A 316 -5.04 -17.89 7.81
C LEU A 316 -5.67 -17.96 9.21
N GLY A 317 -5.75 -16.83 9.94
CA GLY A 317 -6.35 -16.76 11.26
C GLY A 317 -7.83 -17.16 11.29
N GLU A 318 -8.63 -16.63 10.36
CA GLU A 318 -10.05 -16.99 10.22
C GLU A 318 -10.22 -18.46 9.85
N TYR A 319 -9.40 -18.95 8.93
CA TYR A 319 -9.50 -20.32 8.45
C TYR A 319 -9.11 -21.34 9.53
N LEU A 320 -8.08 -21.06 10.32
CA LEU A 320 -7.70 -21.87 11.49
C LEU A 320 -8.84 -21.90 12.51
N ALA A 321 -9.42 -20.75 12.83
CA ALA A 321 -10.55 -20.63 13.75
C ALA A 321 -11.79 -21.41 13.28
N ALA A 322 -12.11 -21.35 11.97
CA ALA A 322 -13.19 -22.10 11.36
C ALA A 322 -12.98 -23.62 11.46
N ASN A 323 -11.74 -24.08 11.45
CA ASN A 323 -11.36 -25.47 11.63
C ASN A 323 -11.18 -25.88 13.12
N GLY A 324 -11.52 -25.00 14.09
CA GLY A 324 -11.44 -25.26 15.52
C GLY A 324 -10.03 -25.37 16.06
N LEU A 325 -9.05 -24.80 15.41
CA LEU A 325 -7.63 -24.82 15.78
C LEU A 325 -7.29 -23.64 16.67
N LYS A 326 -6.44 -23.87 17.67
CA LYS A 326 -5.97 -22.85 18.60
C LYS A 326 -4.70 -22.20 18.09
N GLN A 327 -4.68 -20.89 18.10
CA GLN A 327 -3.55 -20.11 17.59
C GLN A 327 -3.04 -19.09 18.61
N LEU A 328 -1.74 -18.79 18.54
CA LEU A 328 -1.08 -17.76 19.33
C LEU A 328 -0.44 -16.73 18.41
N ARG A 329 -0.60 -15.44 18.73
CA ARG A 329 0.16 -14.32 18.16
C ARG A 329 1.06 -13.75 19.23
N THR A 330 2.35 -13.57 18.92
CA THR A 330 3.28 -12.96 19.85
C THR A 330 4.33 -12.12 19.15
N ALA A 331 4.59 -10.96 19.70
CA ALA A 331 5.64 -10.03 19.29
C ALA A 331 5.88 -9.00 20.40
N GLU A 332 6.93 -8.22 20.27
CA GLU A 332 7.08 -7.01 21.06
C GLU A 332 6.28 -5.83 20.47
N THR A 333 6.13 -4.72 21.23
CA THR A 333 5.22 -3.60 20.91
C THR A 333 5.33 -3.10 19.48
N GLU A 334 6.55 -2.95 18.95
CA GLU A 334 6.80 -2.40 17.60
C GLU A 334 6.20 -3.24 16.47
N LYS A 335 6.07 -4.55 16.68
CA LYS A 335 5.58 -5.49 15.67
C LYS A 335 4.31 -6.24 16.07
N TYR A 336 3.69 -5.84 17.17
CA TYR A 336 2.45 -6.49 17.65
C TYR A 336 1.29 -6.33 16.67
N ALA A 337 1.07 -5.13 16.14
CA ALA A 337 0.04 -4.88 15.15
C ALA A 337 0.26 -5.69 13.85
N HIS A 338 1.52 -5.99 13.51
CA HIS A 338 1.86 -6.75 12.30
C HIS A 338 1.41 -8.21 12.40
N VAL A 339 1.64 -8.87 13.54
CA VAL A 339 1.19 -10.26 13.75
C VAL A 339 -0.29 -10.38 14.13
N THR A 340 -1.00 -9.27 14.37
CA THR A 340 -2.43 -9.22 14.71
C THR A 340 -3.25 -8.53 13.63
N PHE A 341 -3.39 -7.22 13.68
CA PHE A 341 -4.23 -6.42 12.78
C PHE A 341 -3.92 -6.64 11.30
N PHE A 342 -2.65 -6.45 10.89
CA PHE A 342 -2.28 -6.62 9.48
C PHE A 342 -2.34 -8.07 9.03
N PHE A 343 -1.89 -9.00 9.85
CA PHE A 343 -1.98 -10.44 9.55
C PHE A 343 -3.41 -10.93 9.41
N ASN A 344 -4.36 -10.33 10.15
CA ASN A 344 -5.77 -10.62 10.09
C ASN A 344 -6.51 -9.76 9.02
N GLY A 345 -5.81 -9.23 8.02
CA GLY A 345 -6.42 -8.50 6.90
C GLY A 345 -7.03 -7.14 7.27
N GLY A 346 -6.53 -6.50 8.34
CA GLY A 346 -7.00 -5.20 8.83
C GLY A 346 -8.18 -5.32 9.81
N VAL A 347 -8.33 -6.47 10.46
CA VAL A 347 -9.32 -6.71 11.52
C VAL A 347 -8.63 -6.72 12.88
N GLU A 348 -9.04 -5.83 13.79
CA GLU A 348 -8.45 -5.70 15.12
C GLU A 348 -8.90 -6.82 16.07
N GLU A 349 -10.16 -7.24 15.97
CA GLU A 349 -10.73 -8.26 16.84
C GLU A 349 -10.01 -9.61 16.66
N PRO A 350 -9.64 -10.28 17.76
CA PRO A 350 -9.07 -11.62 17.69
C PRO A 350 -10.02 -12.61 17.04
N ASN A 351 -9.49 -13.54 16.25
CA ASN A 351 -10.26 -14.67 15.78
C ASN A 351 -10.66 -15.58 16.97
N LYS A 352 -11.69 -16.40 16.77
CA LYS A 352 -12.03 -17.41 17.77
C LYS A 352 -10.80 -18.31 18.04
N ASP A 353 -10.53 -18.59 19.33
CA ASP A 353 -9.40 -19.40 19.78
C ASP A 353 -8.00 -18.81 19.40
N GLU A 354 -7.94 -17.50 19.20
CA GLU A 354 -6.70 -16.73 19.01
C GLU A 354 -6.29 -16.07 20.35
N ASP A 355 -5.21 -16.54 20.93
CA ASP A 355 -4.57 -15.89 22.06
C ASP A 355 -3.51 -14.89 21.56
N ARG A 356 -3.32 -13.81 22.30
CA ARG A 356 -2.32 -12.77 22.00
C ARG A 356 -1.41 -12.53 23.20
N VAL A 357 -0.11 -12.55 22.95
CA VAL A 357 0.92 -12.26 23.99
C VAL A 357 1.79 -11.12 23.48
N LEU A 358 1.59 -9.94 24.07
CA LEU A 358 2.40 -8.75 23.84
C LEU A 358 3.54 -8.69 24.85
N VAL A 359 4.75 -8.44 24.36
CA VAL A 359 5.92 -8.08 25.16
C VAL A 359 6.20 -6.59 24.92
N LYS A 360 6.47 -5.82 25.98
CA LYS A 360 6.76 -4.39 25.81
C LYS A 360 8.16 -4.22 25.23
N SER A 361 8.28 -3.38 24.21
CA SER A 361 9.58 -2.94 23.70
C SER A 361 10.29 -2.06 24.73
N PRO A 362 11.64 -2.01 24.71
CA PRO A 362 12.40 -1.17 25.63
C PRO A 362 12.08 0.30 25.46
N ALA A 363 12.01 1.03 26.56
CA ALA A 363 11.76 2.49 26.56
C ALA A 363 13.07 3.26 26.32
N VAL A 364 13.64 3.13 25.12
CA VAL A 364 14.86 3.85 24.67
C VAL A 364 14.53 4.81 23.54
N ALA A 365 15.36 5.83 23.33
CA ALA A 365 15.15 6.82 22.27
C ALA A 365 15.29 6.20 20.87
N THR A 366 16.29 5.33 20.70
CA THR A 366 16.56 4.57 19.48
C THR A 366 17.08 3.19 19.85
N TYR A 367 16.80 2.19 19.04
CA TYR A 367 17.09 0.79 19.38
C TYR A 367 18.55 0.37 19.21
N ASP A 368 19.41 1.20 18.66
CA ASP A 368 20.87 1.02 18.72
C ASP A 368 21.42 1.11 20.15
N LEU A 369 20.71 1.76 21.06
CA LEU A 369 21.05 1.83 22.50
C LEU A 369 20.75 0.53 23.25
N GLN A 370 19.84 -0.30 22.73
CA GLN A 370 19.50 -1.61 23.28
C GLN A 370 19.14 -2.57 22.13
N PRO A 371 20.14 -3.09 21.38
CA PRO A 371 19.89 -3.88 20.16
C PRO A 371 19.19 -5.22 20.40
N GLU A 372 19.32 -5.78 21.61
CA GLU A 372 18.60 -6.99 22.01
C GLU A 372 17.10 -6.77 22.03
N MET A 373 16.66 -5.51 22.19
CA MET A 373 15.26 -5.14 22.36
C MET A 373 14.57 -6.05 23.39
N SER A 374 13.42 -6.61 23.07
CA SER A 374 12.74 -7.58 23.96
C SER A 374 12.77 -9.01 23.41
N ALA A 375 13.62 -9.29 22.42
CA ALA A 375 13.70 -10.63 21.80
C ALA A 375 13.95 -11.76 22.81
N PRO A 376 14.80 -11.64 23.86
CA PRO A 376 14.97 -12.70 24.84
C PRO A 376 13.67 -13.04 25.59
N GLU A 377 12.87 -12.04 26.00
CA GLU A 377 11.59 -12.27 26.68
C GLU A 377 10.55 -12.85 25.73
N VAL A 378 10.49 -12.36 24.47
CA VAL A 378 9.62 -12.92 23.42
C VAL A 378 9.97 -14.40 23.19
N SER A 379 11.27 -14.73 23.11
CA SER A 379 11.76 -16.10 22.93
C SER A 379 11.38 -17.01 24.10
N GLU A 380 11.50 -16.55 25.35
CA GLU A 380 11.07 -17.30 26.52
C GLU A 380 9.58 -17.65 26.46
N LYS A 381 8.72 -16.67 26.16
CA LYS A 381 7.27 -16.87 26.02
C LYS A 381 6.92 -17.78 24.84
N LEU A 382 7.61 -17.63 23.71
CA LEU A 382 7.47 -18.52 22.56
C LEU A 382 7.78 -19.96 22.94
N ASN A 383 8.95 -20.21 23.57
CA ASN A 383 9.40 -21.55 23.93
C ASN A 383 8.47 -22.21 24.96
N ALA A 384 7.95 -21.43 25.92
CA ALA A 384 6.93 -21.89 26.84
C ALA A 384 5.63 -22.26 26.13
N ALA A 385 5.19 -21.47 25.16
CA ALA A 385 3.99 -21.74 24.35
C ALA A 385 4.14 -23.01 23.49
N ILE A 386 5.30 -23.21 22.84
CA ILE A 386 5.61 -24.41 22.06
C ILE A 386 5.51 -25.66 22.95
N ARG A 387 6.14 -25.64 24.11
CA ARG A 387 6.15 -26.78 25.05
C ARG A 387 4.81 -27.03 25.77
N SER A 388 3.92 -26.03 25.77
CA SER A 388 2.64 -26.12 26.49
C SER A 388 1.68 -27.15 25.90
N GLY A 389 1.82 -27.51 24.63
CA GLY A 389 0.87 -28.34 23.87
C GLY A 389 -0.53 -27.74 23.72
N LYS A 390 -0.68 -26.43 23.99
CA LYS A 390 -1.96 -25.71 23.92
C LYS A 390 -2.34 -25.33 22.49
N TYR A 391 -1.38 -24.90 21.69
CA TYR A 391 -1.59 -24.29 20.39
C TYR A 391 -1.33 -25.26 19.25
N ASP A 392 -2.11 -25.14 18.19
CA ASP A 392 -1.90 -25.82 16.91
C ASP A 392 -0.98 -24.99 16.00
N VAL A 393 -1.12 -23.65 16.04
CA VAL A 393 -0.31 -22.72 15.28
C VAL A 393 0.18 -21.58 16.18
N ILE A 394 1.44 -21.18 16.01
CA ILE A 394 2.03 -20.02 16.70
C ILE A 394 2.65 -19.12 15.64
N ILE A 395 2.32 -17.83 15.67
CA ILE A 395 2.87 -16.81 14.79
C ILE A 395 3.63 -15.81 15.63
N ILE A 396 4.90 -15.64 15.31
CA ILE A 396 5.81 -14.76 16.02
C ILE A 396 6.58 -13.86 15.07
N ASN A 397 6.89 -12.64 15.53
CA ASN A 397 7.80 -11.71 14.88
C ASN A 397 8.93 -11.29 15.85
N PHE A 398 10.17 -11.35 15.37
CA PHE A 398 11.33 -10.73 15.99
C PHE A 398 11.66 -9.42 15.28
N ALA A 399 11.51 -8.30 15.98
CA ALA A 399 11.59 -6.94 15.43
C ALA A 399 13.02 -6.45 15.15
N ASN A 400 14.02 -7.08 15.74
CA ASN A 400 15.35 -6.52 15.91
C ASN A 400 16.08 -6.15 14.61
N PRO A 401 16.16 -7.01 13.56
CA PRO A 401 16.92 -6.67 12.36
C PRO A 401 16.37 -5.42 11.66
N ASP A 402 15.05 -5.24 11.66
CA ASP A 402 14.40 -4.07 11.08
C ASP A 402 14.57 -2.82 11.95
N MET A 403 14.13 -2.88 13.20
CA MET A 403 14.09 -1.71 14.08
C MET A 403 15.47 -1.14 14.38
N VAL A 404 16.48 -2.00 14.56
CA VAL A 404 17.87 -1.58 14.74
C VAL A 404 18.50 -1.18 13.40
N GLY A 405 18.15 -1.86 12.31
CA GLY A 405 18.56 -1.51 10.95
C GLY A 405 18.21 -0.07 10.57
N HIS A 406 17.02 0.39 10.94
CA HIS A 406 16.56 1.77 10.73
C HIS A 406 17.43 2.84 11.39
N THR A 407 18.24 2.49 12.39
CA THR A 407 19.14 3.43 13.04
C THR A 407 20.40 3.74 12.22
N GLY A 408 20.74 2.89 11.25
CA GLY A 408 21.97 3.01 10.45
C GLY A 408 23.25 2.64 11.21
N VAL A 409 23.16 2.16 12.44
CA VAL A 409 24.30 1.82 13.32
C VAL A 409 24.68 0.35 13.15
N ILE A 410 25.60 0.06 12.23
CA ILE A 410 26.00 -1.31 11.86
C ILE A 410 26.39 -2.18 13.07
N PRO A 411 27.25 -1.75 14.03
CA PRO A 411 27.60 -2.60 15.17
C PRO A 411 26.40 -2.98 16.03
N ALA A 412 25.39 -2.10 16.14
CA ALA A 412 24.15 -2.40 16.86
C ALA A 412 23.29 -3.40 16.08
N ALA A 413 23.17 -3.25 14.77
CA ALA A 413 22.44 -4.19 13.93
C ALA A 413 23.09 -5.59 13.93
N VAL A 414 24.41 -5.68 13.92
CA VAL A 414 25.14 -6.95 14.09
C VAL A 414 24.71 -7.63 15.41
N LYS A 415 24.73 -6.88 16.51
CA LYS A 415 24.32 -7.40 17.82
C LYS A 415 22.83 -7.82 17.85
N ALA A 416 21.97 -7.08 17.18
CA ALA A 416 20.55 -7.41 17.03
C ALA A 416 20.38 -8.75 16.31
N VAL A 417 21.07 -8.94 15.19
CA VAL A 417 21.04 -10.17 14.39
C VAL A 417 21.57 -11.36 15.19
N GLU A 418 22.69 -11.22 15.92
CA GLU A 418 23.24 -12.27 16.79
C GLU A 418 22.28 -12.67 17.91
N THR A 419 21.56 -11.70 18.49
CA THR A 419 20.53 -11.96 19.50
C THR A 419 19.38 -12.79 18.92
N VAL A 420 18.93 -12.43 17.73
CA VAL A 420 17.86 -13.17 17.03
C VAL A 420 18.32 -14.59 16.68
N ASP A 421 19.56 -14.77 16.22
CA ASP A 421 20.11 -16.10 15.92
C ASP A 421 20.06 -17.03 17.16
N GLN A 422 20.42 -16.50 18.35
CA GLN A 422 20.29 -17.24 19.60
C GLN A 422 18.84 -17.61 19.92
N CYS A 423 17.90 -16.68 19.73
CA CYS A 423 16.47 -16.93 19.93
C CYS A 423 15.92 -17.99 18.97
N VAL A 424 16.33 -17.96 17.71
CA VAL A 424 16.01 -19.00 16.72
C VAL A 424 16.51 -20.36 17.21
N GLY A 425 17.75 -20.43 17.71
CA GLY A 425 18.34 -21.66 18.24
C GLY A 425 17.49 -22.28 19.32
N THR A 426 17.07 -21.50 20.32
CA THR A 426 16.24 -22.01 21.43
C THR A 426 14.85 -22.46 20.97
N ALA A 427 14.29 -21.79 19.95
CA ALA A 427 13.01 -22.18 19.36
C ALA A 427 13.12 -23.50 18.57
N VAL A 428 14.23 -23.70 17.84
CA VAL A 428 14.51 -24.96 17.13
C VAL A 428 14.60 -26.13 18.10
N GLU A 429 15.27 -25.93 19.25
CA GLU A 429 15.32 -26.96 20.32
C GLU A 429 13.91 -27.27 20.84
N ALA A 430 13.13 -26.23 21.18
CA ALA A 430 11.77 -26.41 21.67
C ALA A 430 10.85 -27.15 20.67
N ILE A 431 10.96 -26.83 19.39
CA ILE A 431 10.21 -27.50 18.31
C ILE A 431 10.57 -28.97 18.20
N LYS A 432 11.88 -29.32 18.26
CA LYS A 432 12.34 -30.70 18.20
C LYS A 432 11.85 -31.53 19.41
N GLU A 433 11.82 -30.93 20.61
CA GLU A 433 11.32 -31.60 21.82
C GLU A 433 9.84 -32.04 21.69
N VAL A 434 9.03 -31.29 20.97
CA VAL A 434 7.58 -31.56 20.82
C VAL A 434 7.21 -32.18 19.45
N ASP A 435 8.21 -32.48 18.63
CA ASP A 435 8.03 -32.98 17.24
C ASP A 435 7.13 -32.07 16.40
N GLY A 436 7.27 -30.74 16.63
CA GLY A 436 6.58 -29.69 15.88
C GLY A 436 7.30 -29.31 14.59
N VAL A 437 6.77 -28.36 13.83
CA VAL A 437 7.36 -27.82 12.60
C VAL A 437 7.57 -26.33 12.73
N LEU A 438 8.69 -25.82 12.25
CA LEU A 438 9.00 -24.39 12.25
C LEU A 438 9.25 -23.93 10.81
N PHE A 439 8.49 -22.92 10.36
CA PHE A 439 8.74 -22.19 9.14
C PHE A 439 9.31 -20.81 9.48
N ILE A 440 10.52 -20.51 9.00
CA ILE A 440 11.19 -19.24 9.19
C ILE A 440 11.13 -18.43 7.91
N CYS A 441 10.74 -17.16 8.01
CA CYS A 441 10.76 -16.20 6.90
C CYS A 441 11.18 -14.81 7.40
N ALA A 442 11.29 -13.87 6.50
CA ALA A 442 11.21 -12.44 6.78
C ALA A 442 10.14 -11.81 5.89
N ASP A 443 9.70 -10.63 6.24
CA ASP A 443 8.64 -9.90 5.55
C ASP A 443 9.18 -8.87 4.54
N HIS A 444 10.40 -8.43 4.71
CA HIS A 444 11.21 -7.60 3.80
C HIS A 444 12.68 -7.61 4.24
N GLY A 445 13.56 -6.97 3.45
CA GLY A 445 14.94 -6.73 3.81
C GLY A 445 15.18 -5.36 4.45
N ASN A 446 16.22 -5.27 5.29
CA ASN A 446 16.74 -4.05 5.90
C ASN A 446 18.21 -4.24 6.33
N ALA A 447 18.48 -5.12 7.31
CA ALA A 447 19.79 -5.27 7.96
C ALA A 447 20.90 -5.82 7.04
N GLU A 448 20.56 -6.44 5.92
CA GLU A 448 21.52 -6.94 4.93
C GLU A 448 22.13 -5.82 4.08
N GLN A 449 21.58 -4.59 4.15
CA GLN A 449 22.10 -3.44 3.40
C GLN A 449 21.95 -2.16 4.22
N MET A 450 22.93 -1.83 5.03
CA MET A 450 22.96 -0.65 5.89
C MET A 450 23.82 0.50 5.34
N ILE A 451 24.25 0.41 4.09
CA ILE A 451 24.93 1.50 3.37
C ILE A 451 24.31 1.68 1.98
N ASP A 452 24.27 2.90 1.51
CA ASP A 452 24.08 3.20 0.10
C ASP A 452 25.37 2.90 -0.66
N TYR A 453 25.33 1.96 -1.59
CA TYR A 453 26.53 1.49 -2.29
C TYR A 453 27.17 2.56 -3.19
N LYS A 454 26.43 3.60 -3.60
CA LYS A 454 26.93 4.70 -4.45
C LYS A 454 27.53 5.81 -3.60
N THR A 455 26.79 6.25 -2.60
CA THR A 455 27.17 7.42 -1.78
C THR A 455 28.00 7.04 -0.55
N LYS A 456 27.98 5.76 -0.16
CA LYS A 456 28.56 5.23 1.09
C LYS A 456 27.97 5.82 2.37
N ALA A 457 26.90 6.57 2.26
CA ALA A 457 26.15 7.05 3.40
C ALA A 457 25.36 5.91 4.09
N PRO A 458 24.99 6.05 5.37
CA PRO A 458 24.08 5.11 6.01
C PRO A 458 22.78 4.94 5.21
N HIS A 459 22.37 3.70 5.01
CA HIS A 459 21.07 3.33 4.42
C HIS A 459 20.18 2.82 5.55
N THR A 460 19.07 3.48 5.77
CA THR A 460 18.14 3.22 6.87
C THR A 460 16.75 2.81 6.40
N ALA A 461 16.56 2.67 5.10
CA ALA A 461 15.30 2.23 4.49
C ALA A 461 15.30 0.71 4.27
N HIS A 462 14.13 0.17 3.97
CA HIS A 462 14.01 -1.22 3.53
C HIS A 462 14.69 -1.43 2.18
N THR A 463 14.83 -2.69 1.78
CA THR A 463 15.45 -3.07 0.51
C THR A 463 14.47 -3.85 -0.38
N THR A 464 14.86 -4.05 -1.63
CA THR A 464 14.16 -4.94 -2.57
C THR A 464 14.79 -6.34 -2.61
N ASN A 465 15.76 -6.63 -1.73
CA ASN A 465 16.40 -7.93 -1.68
C ASN A 465 15.41 -9.04 -1.29
N PRO A 466 15.63 -10.29 -1.74
CA PRO A 466 14.82 -11.42 -1.30
C PRO A 466 15.01 -11.72 0.19
N VAL A 467 14.13 -12.55 0.72
CA VAL A 467 14.12 -12.97 2.14
C VAL A 467 14.28 -14.49 2.24
N PRO A 468 14.72 -15.03 3.40
CA PRO A 468 14.84 -16.48 3.59
C PRO A 468 13.45 -17.12 3.76
N PHE A 469 13.26 -18.31 3.17
CA PHE A 469 12.21 -19.27 3.49
C PHE A 469 12.87 -20.59 3.88
N ILE A 470 12.70 -21.00 5.14
CA ILE A 470 13.37 -22.19 5.71
C ILE A 470 12.33 -23.05 6.42
N LEU A 471 12.30 -24.34 6.09
CA LEU A 471 11.43 -25.32 6.74
C LEU A 471 12.25 -26.23 7.65
N VAL A 472 11.97 -26.19 8.95
CA VAL A 472 12.76 -26.85 9.99
C VAL A 472 11.95 -27.94 10.65
N ASN A 473 12.62 -29.09 10.94
CA ASN A 473 12.04 -30.26 11.59
C ASN A 473 10.84 -30.84 10.83
N TYR A 474 10.95 -30.91 9.52
CA TYR A 474 10.02 -31.56 8.59
C TYR A 474 10.74 -32.66 7.81
N ASP A 475 10.13 -33.24 6.80
CA ASP A 475 10.77 -34.26 5.96
C ASP A 475 11.94 -33.63 5.16
N ASP A 476 13.16 -34.06 5.44
CA ASP A 476 14.39 -33.54 4.82
C ASP A 476 14.45 -33.82 3.28
N SER A 477 13.58 -34.70 2.77
CA SER A 477 13.48 -34.97 1.33
C SER A 477 12.66 -33.92 0.57
N VAL A 478 11.90 -33.08 1.30
CA VAL A 478 11.10 -32.00 0.71
C VAL A 478 12.01 -30.91 0.17
N LYS A 479 11.65 -30.39 -0.99
CA LYS A 479 12.31 -29.23 -1.58
C LYS A 479 11.28 -28.11 -1.73
N LEU A 480 11.57 -26.96 -1.15
CA LEU A 480 10.75 -25.77 -1.34
C LEU A 480 10.85 -25.29 -2.80
N ARG A 481 9.75 -24.76 -3.31
CA ARG A 481 9.65 -24.22 -4.67
C ARG A 481 10.37 -22.88 -4.78
N GLU A 482 11.24 -22.75 -5.76
CA GLU A 482 11.90 -21.49 -6.11
C GLU A 482 10.91 -20.43 -6.65
N GLY A 483 11.27 -19.16 -6.49
CA GLY A 483 10.48 -18.04 -7.04
C GLY A 483 9.19 -17.76 -6.27
N GLY A 484 9.02 -18.32 -5.07
CA GLY A 484 7.89 -18.05 -4.20
C GLY A 484 7.89 -16.62 -3.64
N CYS A 485 6.75 -16.22 -3.07
CA CYS A 485 6.57 -14.93 -2.42
C CYS A 485 5.85 -15.08 -1.06
N LEU A 486 5.67 -13.98 -0.35
CA LEU A 486 5.04 -13.99 0.98
C LEU A 486 3.62 -14.56 0.99
N ALA A 487 2.87 -14.40 -0.10
CA ALA A 487 1.52 -14.94 -0.25
C ALA A 487 1.47 -16.48 -0.29
N ASP A 488 2.60 -17.15 -0.53
CA ASP A 488 2.70 -18.60 -0.62
C ASP A 488 2.86 -19.27 0.76
N ILE A 489 3.17 -18.49 1.80
CA ILE A 489 3.46 -19.01 3.14
C ILE A 489 2.22 -19.64 3.78
N ALA A 490 1.07 -18.95 3.82
CA ALA A 490 -0.14 -19.53 4.42
C ALA A 490 -0.60 -20.83 3.71
N PRO A 491 -0.65 -20.92 2.37
CA PRO A 491 -0.86 -22.18 1.68
C PRO A 491 0.12 -23.29 2.09
N THR A 492 1.39 -22.96 2.25
CA THR A 492 2.42 -23.93 2.70
C THR A 492 2.15 -24.44 4.12
N LEU A 493 1.80 -23.54 5.04
CA LEU A 493 1.44 -23.92 6.41
C LEU A 493 0.20 -24.83 6.44
N LEU A 494 -0.81 -24.53 5.62
CA LEU A 494 -2.01 -25.37 5.51
C LEU A 494 -1.67 -26.76 4.97
N GLU A 495 -0.80 -26.87 3.97
CA GLU A 495 -0.34 -28.16 3.44
C GLU A 495 0.41 -28.98 4.50
N ILE A 496 1.33 -28.36 5.25
CA ILE A 496 2.05 -28.99 6.38
C ILE A 496 1.05 -29.53 7.41
N MET A 497 -0.05 -28.83 7.66
CA MET A 497 -1.09 -29.23 8.59
C MET A 497 -2.08 -30.25 8.02
N GLY A 498 -1.99 -30.57 6.73
CA GLY A 498 -2.95 -31.44 6.04
C GLY A 498 -4.35 -30.84 5.88
N LEU A 499 -4.44 -29.51 5.83
CA LEU A 499 -5.69 -28.76 5.63
C LEU A 499 -5.86 -28.35 4.16
N PRO A 500 -7.09 -28.39 3.61
CA PRO A 500 -7.32 -27.86 2.27
C PRO A 500 -7.13 -26.34 2.24
N GLN A 501 -6.64 -25.83 1.11
CA GLN A 501 -6.51 -24.40 0.89
C GLN A 501 -7.87 -23.78 0.50
N PRO A 502 -8.34 -22.70 1.14
CA PRO A 502 -9.56 -22.00 0.74
C PRO A 502 -9.38 -21.29 -0.62
N GLU A 503 -10.49 -21.14 -1.36
CA GLU A 503 -10.48 -20.58 -2.72
C GLU A 503 -9.93 -19.15 -2.79
N GLU A 504 -10.12 -18.37 -1.75
CA GLU A 504 -9.63 -16.99 -1.66
C GLU A 504 -8.11 -16.90 -1.55
N MET A 505 -7.44 -17.93 -1.07
CA MET A 505 -5.98 -17.99 -1.06
C MET A 505 -5.50 -18.40 -2.45
N THR A 506 -4.91 -17.47 -3.19
CA THR A 506 -4.38 -17.69 -4.54
C THR A 506 -2.89 -17.99 -4.56
N GLY A 507 -2.21 -17.89 -3.42
CA GLY A 507 -0.82 -18.33 -3.24
C GLY A 507 -0.69 -19.82 -3.51
N LYS A 508 0.53 -20.27 -3.79
CA LYS A 508 0.84 -21.66 -4.10
C LYS A 508 1.82 -22.19 -3.06
N SER A 509 1.56 -23.35 -2.49
CA SER A 509 2.51 -23.98 -1.57
C SER A 509 3.92 -24.03 -2.17
N LEU A 510 4.90 -23.81 -1.29
CA LEU A 510 6.33 -23.74 -1.60
C LEU A 510 7.00 -25.11 -1.75
#